data_10ffac5e7f99efca76388ad823f8d932
#
_entry.id   10ffac5e7f99efca76388ad823f8d932
#
_cell.length_a   1.000
_cell.length_b   1.000
_cell.length_c   1.000
_cell.angle_alpha   90.00
_cell.angle_beta   90.00
_cell.angle_gamma   90.00
#
_symmetry.space_group_name_H-M   'P 1'
#
loop_
_entity.id
_entity.type
_entity.pdbx_description
1 polymer ?
#
loop_
_entity_poly.entity_id
_entity_poly.type
_entity_poly.pdbx_seq_one_letter_code
_entity_poly.pdbx_strand_id
1 'polypeptide(L)'
;VRWPRILVGLVGLGSIVVGAVGMYRNVPQLLDLLIWLAAAVLAHEGLLVPAELLTGAILWRMSAGLPRPVGQVITGGVAVSAVLTLLAVPLMIRQPVEPNPSALPQNYGRNLALLLSITAIATVILAVIAWRREREPAGLLDRSPENRRNT
;
A
#
# COMPACT_ATOMS: atom_id res chain seq x y z
N VAL A 1 -6.93 29.31 -12.17
CA VAL A 1 -6.70 27.90 -11.76
C VAL A 1 -5.24 27.43 -11.95
N ARG A 2 -4.35 28.23 -12.54
CA ARG A 2 -2.94 27.81 -12.79
C ARG A 2 -1.97 28.18 -11.64
N TRP A 3 -2.27 29.22 -10.87
CA TRP A 3 -1.41 29.74 -9.80
C TRP A 3 -1.07 28.72 -8.70
N PRO A 4 -1.98 27.94 -8.13
CA PRO A 4 -1.62 27.00 -7.07
C PRO A 4 -0.69 25.89 -7.57
N ARG A 5 -0.79 25.46 -8.81
CA ARG A 5 0.10 24.46 -9.40
C ARG A 5 1.53 24.99 -9.58
N ILE A 6 1.65 26.27 -9.97
CA ILE A 6 2.95 26.92 -10.10
C ILE A 6 3.61 27.09 -8.74
N LEU A 7 2.85 27.53 -7.72
CA LEU A 7 3.36 27.64 -6.35
C LEU A 7 3.84 26.31 -5.79
N VAL A 8 3.05 25.24 -5.95
CA VAL A 8 3.47 23.89 -5.52
C VAL A 8 4.73 23.44 -6.26
N GLY A 9 4.83 23.71 -7.57
CA GLY A 9 6.02 23.40 -8.35
C GLY A 9 7.26 24.17 -7.88
N LEU A 10 7.13 25.46 -7.58
CA LEU A 10 8.23 26.29 -7.06
C LEU A 10 8.68 25.83 -5.67
N VAL A 11 7.74 25.52 -4.78
CA VAL A 11 8.07 24.98 -3.45
C VAL A 11 8.78 23.63 -3.58
N GLY A 12 8.29 22.74 -4.46
CA GLY A 12 8.94 21.46 -4.74
C GLY A 12 10.36 21.62 -5.27
N LEU A 13 10.56 22.49 -6.27
CA LEU A 13 11.89 22.78 -6.82
C LEU A 13 12.81 23.39 -5.76
N GLY A 14 12.33 24.35 -4.97
CA GLY A 14 13.09 24.93 -3.87
C GLY A 14 13.53 23.89 -2.85
N SER A 15 12.65 22.97 -2.47
CA SER A 15 12.96 21.86 -1.56
C SER A 15 14.03 20.92 -2.13
N ILE A 16 13.98 20.63 -3.43
CA ILE A 16 15.01 19.82 -4.11
C ILE A 16 16.37 20.51 -4.06
N VAL A 17 16.42 21.81 -4.37
CA VAL A 17 17.67 22.59 -4.34
C VAL A 17 18.26 22.63 -2.94
N VAL A 18 17.45 22.93 -1.92
CA VAL A 18 17.89 22.96 -0.51
C VAL A 18 18.40 21.58 -0.08
N GLY A 19 17.67 20.50 -0.44
CA GLY A 19 18.09 19.14 -0.16
C GLY A 19 19.41 18.76 -0.83
N ALA A 20 19.59 19.10 -2.11
CA ALA A 20 20.82 18.83 -2.87
C ALA A 20 22.02 19.59 -2.30
N VAL A 21 21.87 20.87 -1.96
CA VAL A 21 22.93 21.68 -1.32
C VAL A 21 23.28 21.14 0.06
N GLY A 22 22.24 20.74 0.85
CA GLY A 22 22.44 20.13 2.17
C GLY A 22 23.22 18.81 2.06
N MET A 23 22.87 17.97 1.09
CA MET A 23 23.54 16.70 0.82
C MET A 23 25.01 16.91 0.43
N TYR A 24 25.28 17.84 -0.50
CA TYR A 24 26.64 18.16 -0.95
C TYR A 24 27.53 18.67 0.19
N ARG A 25 26.98 19.47 1.10
CA ARG A 25 27.73 20.08 2.20
C ARG A 25 27.98 19.18 3.40
N ASN A 26 27.05 18.25 3.66
CA ASN A 26 27.01 17.48 4.93
C ASN A 26 27.30 15.99 4.78
N VAL A 27 27.36 15.46 3.55
CA VAL A 27 27.61 14.03 3.33
C VAL A 27 29.02 13.81 2.80
N PRO A 28 29.96 13.31 3.64
CA PRO A 28 31.34 13.12 3.23
C PRO A 28 31.54 12.11 2.11
N GLN A 29 30.66 11.10 2.03
CA GLN A 29 30.69 10.00 1.05
C GLN A 29 29.54 10.11 0.07
N LEU A 30 29.41 11.26 -0.59
CA LEU A 30 28.31 11.56 -1.51
C LEU A 30 28.21 10.53 -2.66
N LEU A 31 29.35 10.08 -3.19
CA LEU A 31 29.39 9.10 -4.27
C LEU A 31 28.78 7.75 -3.85
N ASP A 32 29.14 7.25 -2.68
CA ASP A 32 28.61 5.99 -2.14
C ASP A 32 27.09 6.10 -1.92
N LEU A 33 26.63 7.23 -1.41
CA LEU A 33 25.21 7.51 -1.25
C LEU A 33 24.48 7.52 -2.60
N LEU A 34 25.04 8.15 -3.62
CA LEU A 34 24.45 8.19 -4.97
C LEU A 34 24.40 6.81 -5.61
N ILE A 35 25.45 5.99 -5.45
CA ILE A 35 25.47 4.59 -5.91
C ILE A 35 24.38 3.80 -5.19
N TRP A 36 24.24 4.00 -3.89
CA TRP A 36 23.19 3.31 -3.10
C TRP A 36 21.78 3.71 -3.53
N LEU A 37 21.55 5.01 -3.76
CA LEU A 37 20.28 5.51 -4.28
C LEU A 37 19.98 4.97 -5.69
N ALA A 38 20.98 4.96 -6.57
CA ALA A 38 20.82 4.38 -7.91
C ALA A 38 20.49 2.89 -7.85
N ALA A 39 21.19 2.13 -7.00
CA ALA A 39 20.89 0.72 -6.78
C ALA A 39 19.47 0.50 -6.22
N ALA A 40 19.02 1.36 -5.29
CA ALA A 40 17.65 1.31 -4.75
C ALA A 40 16.59 1.58 -5.82
N VAL A 41 16.82 2.59 -6.70
CA VAL A 41 15.91 2.87 -7.82
C VAL A 41 15.89 1.70 -8.81
N LEU A 42 17.04 1.15 -9.18
CA LEU A 42 17.11 0.00 -10.08
C LEU A 42 16.42 -1.25 -9.49
N ALA A 43 16.57 -1.49 -8.19
CA ALA A 43 15.88 -2.58 -7.50
C ALA A 43 14.36 -2.34 -7.44
N HIS A 44 13.94 -1.09 -7.23
CA HIS A 44 12.52 -0.73 -7.22
C HIS A 44 11.89 -0.93 -8.60
N GLU A 45 12.43 -0.30 -9.63
CA GLU A 45 11.88 -0.34 -10.99
C GLU A 45 12.10 -1.72 -11.66
N GLY A 46 13.23 -2.37 -11.42
CA GLY A 46 13.58 -3.64 -12.07
C GLY A 46 13.03 -4.89 -11.38
N LEU A 47 12.72 -4.82 -10.10
CA LEU A 47 12.25 -5.97 -9.33
C LEU A 47 10.87 -5.74 -8.70
N LEU A 48 10.69 -4.64 -7.94
CA LEU A 48 9.44 -4.43 -7.21
C LEU A 48 8.28 -4.10 -8.16
N VAL A 49 8.45 -3.19 -9.11
CA VAL A 49 7.38 -2.81 -10.05
C VAL A 49 6.91 -4.00 -10.90
N PRO A 50 7.78 -4.82 -11.52
CA PRO A 50 7.34 -6.04 -12.19
C PRO A 50 6.64 -7.04 -11.27
N ALA A 51 7.11 -7.20 -10.03
CA ALA A 51 6.47 -8.09 -9.06
C ALA A 51 5.07 -7.59 -8.66
N GLU A 52 4.88 -6.29 -8.48
CA GLU A 52 3.58 -5.66 -8.21
C GLU A 52 2.61 -5.84 -9.39
N LEU A 53 3.07 -5.60 -10.61
CA LEU A 53 2.26 -5.79 -11.83
C LEU A 53 1.84 -7.25 -12.00
N LEU A 54 2.77 -8.19 -11.78
CA LEU A 54 2.47 -9.62 -11.85
C LEU A 54 1.46 -10.03 -10.78
N THR A 55 1.67 -9.59 -9.53
CA THR A 55 0.74 -9.84 -8.43
C THR A 55 -0.64 -9.26 -8.71
N GLY A 56 -0.70 -8.02 -9.21
CA GLY A 56 -1.95 -7.38 -9.63
C GLY A 56 -2.67 -8.17 -10.74
N ALA A 57 -1.95 -8.65 -11.74
CA ALA A 57 -2.50 -9.45 -12.83
C ALA A 57 -3.05 -10.80 -12.33
N ILE A 58 -2.32 -11.47 -11.43
CA ILE A 58 -2.76 -12.73 -10.79
C ILE A 58 -4.05 -12.50 -9.99
N LEU A 59 -4.06 -11.48 -9.13
CA LEU A 59 -5.22 -11.12 -8.33
C LEU A 59 -6.44 -10.78 -9.18
N TRP A 60 -6.25 -9.99 -10.25
CA TRP A 60 -7.31 -9.68 -11.20
C TRP A 60 -7.89 -10.94 -11.85
N ARG A 61 -7.03 -11.86 -12.27
CA ARG A 61 -7.45 -13.14 -12.87
C ARG A 61 -8.20 -14.04 -11.86
N MET A 62 -7.75 -14.10 -10.63
CA MET A 62 -8.39 -14.88 -9.56
C MET A 62 -9.71 -14.26 -9.11
N SER A 63 -9.86 -12.95 -9.17
CA SER A 63 -11.08 -12.24 -8.79
C SER A 63 -12.10 -12.09 -9.92
N ALA A 64 -11.81 -12.57 -11.14
CA ALA A 64 -12.68 -12.42 -12.31
C ALA A 64 -14.08 -13.04 -12.17
N GLY A 65 -14.26 -14.00 -11.23
CA GLY A 65 -15.56 -14.60 -10.89
C GLY A 65 -16.25 -14.01 -9.65
N LEU A 66 -15.63 -13.02 -9.00
CA LEU A 66 -16.15 -12.42 -7.77
C LEU A 66 -16.88 -11.09 -8.07
N PRO A 67 -17.91 -10.73 -7.26
CA PRO A 67 -18.48 -9.39 -7.32
C PRO A 67 -17.39 -8.32 -7.16
N ARG A 68 -17.49 -7.22 -7.91
CA ARG A 68 -16.49 -6.14 -7.91
C ARG A 68 -16.09 -5.66 -6.51
N PRO A 69 -17.02 -5.38 -5.56
CA PRO A 69 -16.63 -4.90 -4.23
C PRO A 69 -15.84 -5.95 -3.44
N VAL A 70 -16.13 -7.24 -3.62
CA VAL A 70 -15.37 -8.34 -2.98
C VAL A 70 -13.94 -8.39 -3.52
N GLY A 71 -13.77 -8.32 -4.85
CA GLY A 71 -12.46 -8.29 -5.50
C GLY A 71 -11.62 -7.10 -5.04
N GLN A 72 -12.22 -5.91 -4.91
CA GLN A 72 -11.54 -4.70 -4.41
C GLN A 72 -11.05 -4.86 -2.96
N VAL A 73 -11.87 -5.44 -2.08
CA VAL A 73 -11.50 -5.70 -0.67
C VAL A 73 -10.32 -6.67 -0.59
N ILE A 74 -10.35 -7.75 -1.36
CA ILE A 74 -9.26 -8.74 -1.38
C ILE A 74 -7.96 -8.09 -1.91
N THR A 75 -8.04 -7.35 -3.01
CA THR A 75 -6.88 -6.65 -3.58
C THR A 75 -6.30 -5.64 -2.59
N GLY A 76 -7.16 -4.88 -1.90
CA GLY A 76 -6.74 -3.95 -0.85
C GLY A 76 -6.03 -4.65 0.31
N GLY A 77 -6.57 -5.76 0.80
CA GLY A 77 -5.95 -6.56 1.86
C GLY A 77 -4.57 -7.11 1.48
N VAL A 78 -4.43 -7.60 0.24
CA VAL A 78 -3.13 -8.06 -0.28
C VAL A 78 -2.14 -6.90 -0.42
N ALA A 79 -2.58 -5.75 -0.92
CA ALA A 79 -1.72 -4.57 -1.03
C ALA A 79 -1.20 -4.11 0.34
N VAL A 80 -2.06 -4.02 1.35
CA VAL A 80 -1.66 -3.68 2.73
C VAL A 80 -0.67 -4.71 3.27
N SER A 81 -0.93 -6.01 3.07
CA SER A 81 -0.04 -7.09 3.52
C SER A 81 1.33 -7.01 2.85
N ALA A 82 1.39 -6.70 1.56
CA ALA A 82 2.63 -6.52 0.81
C ALA A 82 3.46 -5.34 1.36
N VAL A 83 2.82 -4.19 1.62
CA VAL A 83 3.48 -3.01 2.21
C VAL A 83 4.03 -3.33 3.60
N LEU A 84 3.24 -3.97 4.47
CA LEU A 84 3.69 -4.39 5.81
C LEU A 84 4.91 -5.32 5.74
N THR A 85 4.88 -6.28 4.82
CA THR A 85 5.98 -7.23 4.61
C THR A 85 7.23 -6.50 4.09
N LEU A 86 7.07 -5.61 3.10
CA LEU A 86 8.17 -4.84 2.52
C LEU A 86 8.88 -3.97 3.57
N LEU A 87 8.12 -3.39 4.51
CA LEU A 87 8.68 -2.59 5.60
C LEU A 87 9.35 -3.46 6.69
N ALA A 88 8.75 -4.60 7.03
CA ALA A 88 9.22 -5.43 8.14
C ALA A 88 10.44 -6.31 7.77
N VAL A 89 10.50 -6.83 6.54
CA VAL A 89 11.56 -7.77 6.12
C VAL A 89 12.97 -7.18 6.24
N PRO A 90 13.27 -5.95 5.78
CA PRO A 90 14.58 -5.34 5.97
C PRO A 90 14.96 -5.19 7.44
N LEU A 91 13.99 -4.84 8.31
CA LEU A 91 14.22 -4.71 9.76
C LEU A 91 14.50 -6.07 10.40
N MET A 92 13.81 -7.12 9.98
CA MET A 92 14.07 -8.49 10.45
C MET A 92 15.46 -9.00 10.04
N ILE A 93 15.90 -8.70 8.83
CA ILE A 93 17.23 -9.09 8.33
C ILE A 93 18.33 -8.33 9.08
N ARG A 94 18.10 -7.07 9.40
CA ARG A 94 19.09 -6.23 10.10
C ARG A 94 19.18 -6.50 11.59
N GLN A 95 18.10 -6.92 12.24
CA GLN A 95 18.03 -7.13 13.68
C GLN A 95 19.16 -8.00 14.28
N PRO A 96 19.52 -9.17 13.69
CA PRO A 96 20.57 -10.01 14.25
C PRO A 96 21.99 -9.46 14.02
N VAL A 97 22.17 -8.47 13.16
CA VAL A 97 23.47 -7.89 12.78
C VAL A 97 23.77 -6.60 13.53
N GLU A 98 22.77 -5.98 14.18
CA GLU A 98 22.94 -4.71 14.90
C GLU A 98 23.75 -4.91 16.19
N PRO A 99 24.87 -4.17 16.36
CA PRO A 99 25.71 -4.27 17.54
C PRO A 99 25.06 -3.65 18.79
N ASN A 100 24.02 -2.85 18.61
CA ASN A 100 23.28 -2.21 19.71
C ASN A 100 21.83 -2.73 19.77
N PRO A 101 21.50 -3.63 20.74
CA PRO A 101 20.16 -4.19 20.91
C PRO A 101 19.06 -3.14 21.15
N SER A 102 19.43 -1.95 21.63
CA SER A 102 18.47 -0.87 21.87
C SER A 102 18.03 -0.15 20.58
N ALA A 103 18.75 -0.30 19.47
CA ALA A 103 18.38 0.28 18.19
C ALA A 103 17.17 -0.40 17.55
N LEU A 104 17.03 -1.72 17.76
CA LEU A 104 15.93 -2.53 17.22
C LEU A 104 15.34 -3.44 18.34
N PRO A 105 14.67 -2.85 19.36
CA PRO A 105 14.26 -3.57 20.57
C PRO A 105 13.07 -4.50 20.38
N GLN A 106 12.37 -4.43 19.24
CA GLN A 106 11.12 -5.14 19.02
C GLN A 106 11.31 -6.45 18.25
N ASN A 107 10.45 -7.43 18.52
CA ASN A 107 10.37 -8.64 17.71
C ASN A 107 9.56 -8.37 16.42
N TYR A 108 10.24 -7.92 15.37
CA TYR A 108 9.62 -7.54 14.09
C TYR A 108 8.90 -8.71 13.43
N GLY A 109 9.40 -9.94 13.55
CA GLY A 109 8.74 -11.12 12.99
C GLY A 109 7.40 -11.41 13.64
N ARG A 110 7.35 -11.38 14.98
CA ARG A 110 6.08 -11.54 15.72
C ARG A 110 5.10 -10.42 15.43
N ASN A 111 5.58 -9.19 15.38
CA ASN A 111 4.73 -8.03 15.09
C ASN A 111 4.17 -8.09 13.66
N LEU A 112 4.99 -8.48 12.68
CA LEU A 112 4.54 -8.70 11.31
C LEU A 112 3.46 -9.79 11.26
N ALA A 113 3.69 -10.95 11.91
CA ALA A 113 2.72 -12.03 11.94
C ALA A 113 1.37 -11.58 12.55
N LEU A 114 1.39 -10.79 13.62
CA LEU A 114 0.18 -10.22 14.21
C LEU A 114 -0.53 -9.26 13.25
N LEU A 115 0.19 -8.34 12.63
CA LEU A 115 -0.38 -7.37 11.70
C LEU A 115 -0.96 -8.06 10.45
N LEU A 116 -0.28 -9.05 9.89
CA LEU A 116 -0.78 -9.84 8.78
C LEU A 116 -2.04 -10.63 9.15
N SER A 117 -2.08 -11.21 10.37
CA SER A 117 -3.27 -11.92 10.87
C SER A 117 -4.47 -10.97 11.01
N ILE A 118 -4.26 -9.79 11.60
CA ILE A 118 -5.31 -8.77 11.73
C ILE A 118 -5.80 -8.32 10.35
N THR A 119 -4.88 -8.05 9.42
CA THR A 119 -5.22 -7.65 8.05
C THR A 119 -6.00 -8.74 7.33
N ALA A 120 -5.60 -10.00 7.47
CA ALA A 120 -6.31 -11.14 6.87
C ALA A 120 -7.73 -11.28 7.43
N ILE A 121 -7.89 -11.22 8.75
CA ILE A 121 -9.21 -11.29 9.42
C ILE A 121 -10.09 -10.13 8.96
N ALA A 122 -9.58 -8.90 8.96
CA ALA A 122 -10.31 -7.72 8.51
C ALA A 122 -10.74 -7.87 7.03
N THR A 123 -9.84 -8.33 6.18
CA THR A 123 -10.13 -8.57 4.76
C THR A 123 -11.24 -9.60 4.58
N VAL A 124 -11.21 -10.71 5.31
CA VAL A 124 -12.26 -11.75 5.26
C VAL A 124 -13.59 -11.19 5.72
N ILE A 125 -13.63 -10.49 6.84
CA ILE A 125 -14.86 -9.87 7.38
C ILE A 125 -15.46 -8.90 6.36
N LEU A 126 -14.64 -7.98 5.82
CA LEU A 126 -15.08 -7.00 4.84
C LEU A 126 -15.55 -7.66 3.53
N ALA A 127 -14.86 -8.71 3.07
CA ALA A 127 -15.25 -9.46 1.89
C ALA A 127 -16.61 -10.16 2.08
N VAL A 128 -16.86 -10.74 3.25
CA VAL A 128 -18.15 -11.37 3.60
C VAL A 128 -19.25 -10.30 3.67
N ILE A 129 -19.00 -9.15 4.27
CA ILE A 129 -19.96 -8.04 4.32
C ILE A 129 -20.28 -7.54 2.91
N ALA A 130 -19.26 -7.34 2.08
CA ALA A 130 -19.41 -6.90 0.69
C ALA A 130 -20.25 -7.92 -0.11
N TRP A 131 -19.96 -9.20 0.06
CA TRP A 131 -20.70 -10.28 -0.61
C TRP A 131 -22.16 -10.38 -0.17
N ARG A 132 -22.46 -10.22 1.13
CA ARG A 132 -23.83 -10.21 1.64
C ARG A 132 -24.62 -9.04 1.08
N ARG A 133 -24.05 -7.85 1.03
CA ARG A 133 -24.71 -6.65 0.48
C ARG A 133 -25.08 -6.79 -1.00
N GLU A 134 -24.27 -7.48 -1.78
CA GLU A 134 -24.57 -7.78 -3.18
C GLU A 134 -25.71 -8.79 -3.35
N ARG A 135 -25.95 -9.64 -2.33
CA ARG A 135 -27.03 -10.64 -2.36
C ARG A 135 -28.35 -10.13 -1.83
N GLU A 136 -28.37 -8.99 -1.11
CA GLU A 136 -29.65 -8.37 -0.70
C GLU A 136 -30.34 -7.79 -1.93
N PRO A 137 -31.49 -8.37 -2.36
CA PRO A 137 -32.16 -7.89 -3.55
C PRO A 137 -32.66 -6.46 -3.30
N ALA A 138 -32.50 -5.59 -4.30
CA ALA A 138 -33.06 -4.21 -4.35
C ALA A 138 -34.60 -4.16 -4.21
N GLY A 139 -35.25 -5.29 -3.94
CA GLY A 139 -36.69 -5.45 -3.89
C GLY A 139 -37.41 -4.85 -2.68
N LEU A 140 -36.69 -4.23 -1.71
CA LEU A 140 -37.33 -3.56 -0.59
C LEU A 140 -37.59 -2.07 -0.80
N LEU A 141 -36.98 -1.46 -1.82
CA LEU A 141 -37.17 -0.03 -2.12
C LEU A 141 -38.31 0.24 -3.12
N ASP A 142 -38.81 -0.77 -3.81
CA ASP A 142 -39.94 -0.65 -4.76
C ASP A 142 -41.34 -0.86 -4.12
N ARG A 143 -41.40 -0.92 -2.79
CA ARG A 143 -42.68 -0.80 -2.06
C ARG A 143 -43.01 0.66 -1.78
N SER A 144 -42.92 1.50 -2.82
CA SER A 144 -43.53 2.82 -2.78
C SER A 144 -45.04 2.66 -2.65
N PRO A 145 -45.71 3.32 -1.68
CA PRO A 145 -47.17 3.22 -1.49
C PRO A 145 -47.98 3.85 -2.60
N GLU A 146 -47.35 4.30 -3.66
CA GLU A 146 -47.98 5.03 -4.77
C GLU A 146 -48.83 4.13 -5.72
N ASN A 147 -48.54 2.83 -5.76
CA ASN A 147 -49.27 1.89 -6.65
C ASN A 147 -50.62 1.42 -6.08
N ARG A 148 -51.05 1.87 -4.88
CA ARG A 148 -52.36 1.52 -4.31
C ARG A 148 -53.50 2.52 -4.67
N ARG A 149 -53.24 3.57 -5.45
CA ARG A 149 -54.26 4.58 -5.79
C ARG A 149 -54.88 4.41 -7.18
N ASN A 150 -54.41 3.45 -7.95
CA ASN A 150 -54.89 3.23 -9.35
C ASN A 150 -55.58 1.89 -9.59
N THR A 151 -56.12 1.27 -8.58
CA THR A 151 -57.10 0.18 -8.66
C THR A 151 -58.31 0.54 -7.80
#